data_8398f4d0bbb680aaae01b2efec4e9891
#
_entry.id   8398f4d0bbb680aaae01b2efec4e9891
#
_cell.length_a   1.000
_cell.length_b   1.000
_cell.length_c   1.000
_cell.angle_alpha   90.00
_cell.angle_beta   90.00
_cell.angle_gamma   90.00
#
_symmetry.space_group_name_H-M   'P 1'
#
loop_
_entity.id
_entity.type
_entity.pdbx_description
1 polymer ?
#
loop_
_entity_poly.entity_id
_entity_poly.type
_entity_poly.pdbx_seq_one_letter_code
_entity_poly.pdbx_strand_id
1 'polypeptide(L)'
;MAEPILTVEHLVKGYGENTVLDDVSFSVRPGEVVVVVGPSGCGKSTLLRCINALEPTQSGRVRLGNETVAYGGKGLTSLRQRIGMVFQSYELFPHLTVLDNVMLAPLKVAKRPKDEVQKEAEALLERVNLLNKARSYPRELSGGQKQRVAIVRALAMHPEILLFDEVTAALDPEMVREVLDVMLDLAKQGRTMIIVTHEMQFARAIADRVIFLDGGKIVEESTPEAFFDHPKTERAQKFLRTFTFDSVK
;
A
#
# COMPACT_ATOMS: atom_id res chain seq x y z
N MET A 1 -16.32 11.84 16.06
CA MET A 1 -15.23 11.06 15.39
C MET A 1 -15.47 11.14 13.88
N ALA A 2 -14.42 11.32 13.07
CA ALA A 2 -14.58 11.35 11.60
C ALA A 2 -15.10 9.99 11.10
N GLU A 3 -15.99 10.03 10.10
CA GLU A 3 -16.47 8.81 9.44
C GLU A 3 -15.31 8.11 8.72
N PRO A 4 -15.28 6.76 8.70
CA PRO A 4 -14.24 6.01 8.01
C PRO A 4 -14.30 6.23 6.49
N ILE A 5 -13.13 6.42 5.86
CA ILE A 5 -13.02 6.49 4.41
C ILE A 5 -13.08 5.10 3.75
N LEU A 6 -12.57 4.08 4.46
CA LEU A 6 -12.64 2.68 4.05
C LEU A 6 -13.19 1.83 5.18
N THR A 7 -14.07 0.89 4.83
CA THR A 7 -14.58 -0.12 5.76
C THR A 7 -14.50 -1.49 5.10
N VAL A 8 -13.93 -2.45 5.80
CA VAL A 8 -13.88 -3.87 5.45
C VAL A 8 -14.73 -4.61 6.46
N GLU A 9 -15.73 -5.38 6.00
CA GLU A 9 -16.71 -6.05 6.86
C GLU A 9 -16.78 -7.54 6.50
N HIS A 10 -16.43 -8.39 7.46
CA HIS A 10 -16.56 -9.85 7.39
C HIS A 10 -15.97 -10.46 6.11
N LEU A 11 -14.79 -9.95 5.69
CA LEU A 11 -14.16 -10.33 4.44
C LEU A 11 -13.65 -11.76 4.50
N VAL A 12 -14.10 -12.59 3.54
CA VAL A 12 -13.63 -13.96 3.35
C VAL A 12 -13.06 -14.11 1.94
N LYS A 13 -11.87 -14.67 1.84
CA LYS A 13 -11.20 -14.98 0.57
C LYS A 13 -10.50 -16.32 0.65
N GLY A 14 -10.70 -17.16 -0.36
CA GLY A 14 -9.98 -18.42 -0.53
C GLY A 14 -9.63 -18.69 -1.99
N TYR A 15 -8.78 -19.68 -2.19
CA TYR A 15 -8.40 -20.24 -3.49
C TYR A 15 -8.57 -21.75 -3.43
N GLY A 16 -9.53 -22.28 -4.19
CA GLY A 16 -9.98 -23.67 -4.05
C GLY A 16 -10.49 -23.95 -2.64
N GLU A 17 -9.94 -24.95 -1.97
CA GLU A 17 -10.29 -25.31 -0.59
C GLU A 17 -9.56 -24.52 0.49
N ASN A 18 -8.52 -23.74 0.11
CA ASN A 18 -7.72 -22.99 1.06
C ASN A 18 -8.31 -21.61 1.34
N THR A 19 -8.77 -21.38 2.58
CA THR A 19 -9.16 -20.06 3.06
C THR A 19 -7.91 -19.24 3.40
N VAL A 20 -7.77 -18.06 2.79
CA VAL A 20 -6.62 -17.15 2.97
C VAL A 20 -6.99 -15.97 3.86
N LEU A 21 -8.23 -15.47 3.76
CA LEU A 21 -8.80 -14.47 4.68
C LEU A 21 -10.10 -15.05 5.25
N ASP A 22 -10.26 -14.97 6.56
CA ASP A 22 -11.38 -15.56 7.30
C ASP A 22 -11.93 -14.52 8.29
N ASP A 23 -13.06 -13.93 7.94
CA ASP A 23 -13.80 -12.95 8.75
C ASP A 23 -12.99 -11.70 9.12
N VAL A 24 -12.29 -11.10 8.15
CA VAL A 24 -11.47 -9.89 8.36
C VAL A 24 -12.37 -8.65 8.36
N SER A 25 -12.35 -7.88 9.47
CA SER A 25 -13.13 -6.65 9.61
C SER A 25 -12.29 -5.54 10.23
N PHE A 26 -12.23 -4.37 9.58
CA PHE A 26 -11.60 -3.14 10.11
C PHE A 26 -12.06 -1.93 9.30
N SER A 27 -11.73 -0.74 9.78
CA SER A 27 -12.00 0.51 9.07
C SER A 27 -10.77 1.41 9.07
N VAL A 28 -10.69 2.36 8.15
CA VAL A 28 -9.61 3.35 8.04
C VAL A 28 -10.23 4.75 7.99
N ARG A 29 -9.68 5.68 8.75
CA ARG A 29 -10.12 7.08 8.78
C ARG A 29 -9.33 7.92 7.76
N PRO A 30 -9.89 9.07 7.29
CA PRO A 30 -9.12 10.01 6.49
C PRO A 30 -7.84 10.44 7.20
N GLY A 31 -6.70 10.41 6.48
CA GLY A 31 -5.38 10.77 7.00
C GLY A 31 -4.72 9.71 7.87
N GLU A 32 -5.38 8.59 8.16
CA GLU A 32 -4.83 7.51 8.99
C GLU A 32 -3.86 6.63 8.20
N VAL A 33 -2.74 6.27 8.83
CA VAL A 33 -1.78 5.28 8.35
C VAL A 33 -1.96 3.97 9.12
N VAL A 34 -2.52 2.97 8.44
CA VAL A 34 -2.70 1.61 8.98
C VAL A 34 -1.59 0.73 8.44
N VAL A 35 -0.80 0.11 9.32
CA VAL A 35 0.20 -0.88 8.91
C VAL A 35 -0.29 -2.28 9.21
N VAL A 36 -0.26 -3.15 8.20
CA VAL A 36 -0.61 -4.57 8.32
C VAL A 36 0.66 -5.39 8.36
N VAL A 37 0.90 -6.07 9.47
CA VAL A 37 2.04 -6.95 9.69
C VAL A 37 1.58 -8.40 9.91
N GLY A 38 2.50 -9.35 9.74
CA GLY A 38 2.21 -10.77 9.95
C GLY A 38 3.16 -11.66 9.17
N PRO A 39 3.15 -12.98 9.42
CA PRO A 39 4.02 -13.94 8.74
C PRO A 39 3.79 -13.96 7.23
N SER A 40 4.79 -14.47 6.48
CA SER A 40 4.62 -14.69 5.04
C SER A 40 3.47 -15.67 4.78
N GLY A 41 2.67 -15.39 3.74
CA GLY A 41 1.54 -16.24 3.36
C GLY A 41 0.26 -16.08 4.20
N CYS A 42 0.23 -15.20 5.23
CA CYS A 42 -0.96 -15.03 6.07
C CYS A 42 -2.12 -14.23 5.43
N GLY A 43 -1.97 -13.76 4.18
CA GLY A 43 -3.05 -13.10 3.44
C GLY A 43 -2.92 -11.58 3.29
N LYS A 44 -1.83 -10.92 3.72
CA LYS A 44 -1.65 -9.45 3.66
C LYS A 44 -1.83 -8.87 2.26
N SER A 45 -1.09 -9.37 1.28
CA SER A 45 -1.20 -8.94 -0.13
C SER A 45 -2.57 -9.26 -0.72
N THR A 46 -3.17 -10.40 -0.35
CA THR A 46 -4.52 -10.77 -0.75
C THR A 46 -5.55 -9.77 -0.22
N LEU A 47 -5.40 -9.34 1.04
CA LEU A 47 -6.24 -8.30 1.64
C LEU A 47 -6.20 -6.99 0.83
N LEU A 48 -5.01 -6.49 0.50
CA LEU A 48 -4.87 -5.28 -0.32
C LEU A 48 -5.49 -5.45 -1.71
N ARG A 49 -5.32 -6.62 -2.35
CA ARG A 49 -5.91 -6.92 -3.66
C ARG A 49 -7.43 -7.02 -3.61
N CYS A 50 -8.00 -7.53 -2.52
CA CYS A 50 -9.45 -7.51 -2.31
C CYS A 50 -9.95 -6.06 -2.13
N ILE A 51 -9.26 -5.22 -1.37
CA ILE A 51 -9.63 -3.81 -1.17
C ILE A 51 -9.64 -3.04 -2.48
N ASN A 52 -8.65 -3.26 -3.36
CA ASN A 52 -8.57 -2.63 -4.69
C ASN A 52 -9.36 -3.38 -5.78
N ALA A 53 -10.18 -4.34 -5.39
CA ALA A 53 -10.97 -5.18 -6.29
C ALA A 53 -10.16 -5.87 -7.42
N LEU A 54 -8.88 -6.15 -7.18
CA LEU A 54 -8.07 -7.00 -8.05
C LEU A 54 -8.40 -8.48 -7.85
N GLU A 55 -8.82 -8.84 -6.64
CA GLU A 55 -9.27 -10.18 -6.27
C GLU A 55 -10.71 -10.14 -5.76
N PRO A 56 -11.63 -10.94 -6.31
CA PRO A 56 -12.99 -11.02 -5.77
C PRO A 56 -12.99 -11.77 -4.44
N THR A 57 -13.92 -11.39 -3.57
CA THR A 57 -14.16 -12.04 -2.27
C THR A 57 -15.26 -13.10 -2.39
N GLN A 58 -15.26 -14.12 -1.51
CA GLN A 58 -16.35 -15.08 -1.41
C GLN A 58 -17.52 -14.53 -0.59
N SER A 59 -17.21 -13.78 0.47
CA SER A 59 -18.22 -13.11 1.29
C SER A 59 -17.64 -11.85 1.94
N GLY A 60 -18.50 -11.13 2.66
CA GLY A 60 -18.16 -9.84 3.23
C GLY A 60 -18.25 -8.71 2.21
N ARG A 61 -17.85 -7.53 2.61
CA ARG A 61 -17.89 -6.35 1.76
C ARG A 61 -16.76 -5.37 2.07
N VAL A 62 -16.35 -4.63 1.05
CA VAL A 62 -15.47 -3.46 1.18
C VAL A 62 -16.28 -2.23 0.77
N ARG A 63 -16.16 -1.15 1.53
CA ARG A 63 -16.82 0.13 1.23
C ARG A 63 -15.77 1.24 1.18
N LEU A 64 -15.88 2.11 0.20
CA LEU A 64 -15.11 3.36 0.10
C LEU A 64 -16.08 4.52 0.29
N GLY A 65 -16.02 5.16 1.45
CA GLY A 65 -17.09 6.06 1.89
C GLY A 65 -18.43 5.32 1.94
N ASN A 66 -19.42 5.84 1.21
CA ASN A 66 -20.75 5.25 1.13
C ASN A 66 -20.92 4.22 -0.01
N GLU A 67 -19.90 4.02 -0.84
CA GLU A 67 -19.96 3.13 -1.99
C GLU A 67 -19.42 1.74 -1.65
N THR A 68 -20.20 0.69 -1.93
CA THR A 68 -19.73 -0.70 -1.82
C THR A 68 -18.88 -1.03 -3.04
N VAL A 69 -17.71 -1.61 -2.81
CA VAL A 69 -16.80 -2.10 -3.85
C VAL A 69 -17.46 -3.28 -4.58
N ALA A 70 -17.71 -3.11 -5.87
CA ALA A 70 -18.23 -4.16 -6.73
C ALA A 70 -17.08 -4.89 -7.44
N TYR A 71 -17.03 -6.21 -7.30
CA TYR A 71 -16.04 -7.06 -7.98
C TYR A 71 -16.51 -7.40 -9.40
N GLY A 72 -16.46 -6.43 -10.30
CA GLY A 72 -16.85 -6.56 -11.71
C GLY A 72 -17.67 -5.37 -12.20
N GLY A 73 -17.74 -5.22 -13.52
CA GLY A 73 -18.58 -4.20 -14.15
C GLY A 73 -17.94 -2.82 -14.30
N LYS A 74 -18.78 -1.83 -14.66
CA LYS A 74 -18.33 -0.47 -15.06
C LYS A 74 -17.74 0.39 -13.91
N GLY A 75 -17.97 0.04 -12.64
CA GLY A 75 -17.51 0.80 -11.49
C GLY A 75 -16.04 0.60 -11.09
N LEU A 76 -15.38 -0.48 -11.58
CA LEU A 76 -14.00 -0.81 -11.20
C LEU A 76 -12.99 0.27 -11.59
N THR A 77 -13.16 0.91 -12.73
CA THR A 77 -12.25 1.98 -13.17
C THR A 77 -12.34 3.18 -12.24
N SER A 78 -13.54 3.60 -11.85
CA SER A 78 -13.77 4.70 -10.91
C SER A 78 -13.18 4.38 -9.54
N LEU A 79 -13.42 3.17 -9.03
CA LEU A 79 -12.85 2.72 -7.76
C LEU A 79 -11.32 2.79 -7.77
N ARG A 80 -10.67 2.24 -8.81
CA ARG A 80 -9.22 2.20 -8.92
C ARG A 80 -8.57 3.56 -9.20
N GLN A 81 -9.32 4.57 -9.57
CA GLN A 81 -8.85 5.97 -9.57
C GLN A 81 -8.76 6.51 -8.14
N ARG A 82 -9.67 6.11 -7.26
CA ARG A 82 -9.76 6.58 -5.87
C ARG A 82 -8.86 5.78 -4.92
N ILE A 83 -8.52 4.53 -5.27
CA ILE A 83 -7.61 3.66 -4.50
C ILE A 83 -6.35 3.43 -5.32
N GLY A 84 -5.28 4.14 -5.00
CA GLY A 84 -3.95 3.91 -5.58
C GLY A 84 -3.31 2.67 -4.99
N MET A 85 -2.62 1.86 -5.82
CA MET A 85 -1.87 0.70 -5.34
C MET A 85 -0.46 0.69 -5.90
N VAL A 86 0.50 0.46 -5.01
CA VAL A 86 1.93 0.32 -5.31
C VAL A 86 2.33 -1.11 -4.98
N PHE A 87 2.86 -1.82 -5.96
CA PHE A 87 3.21 -3.23 -5.88
C PHE A 87 4.68 -3.45 -5.57
N GLN A 88 5.00 -4.61 -5.04
CA GLN A 88 6.38 -5.07 -4.82
C GLN A 88 7.21 -5.08 -6.12
N SER A 89 6.60 -5.46 -7.26
CA SER A 89 7.28 -5.63 -8.56
C SER A 89 7.28 -4.37 -9.43
N TYR A 90 7.04 -3.16 -8.85
CA TYR A 90 7.00 -1.86 -9.53
C TYR A 90 5.88 -1.71 -10.58
N GLU A 91 5.65 -2.73 -11.40
CA GLU A 91 4.64 -2.80 -12.49
C GLU A 91 4.70 -1.61 -13.46
N LEU A 92 5.93 -1.13 -13.77
CA LEU A 92 6.14 -0.08 -14.77
C LEU A 92 6.04 -0.65 -16.18
N PHE A 93 5.47 0.14 -17.10
CA PHE A 93 5.42 -0.20 -18.51
C PHE A 93 6.83 -0.07 -19.13
N PRO A 94 7.48 -1.17 -19.54
CA PRO A 94 8.90 -1.15 -19.92
C PRO A 94 9.18 -0.42 -21.24
N HIS A 95 8.14 -0.24 -22.07
CA HIS A 95 8.20 0.44 -23.37
C HIS A 95 7.88 1.94 -23.29
N LEU A 96 7.53 2.45 -22.11
CA LEU A 96 7.27 3.85 -21.86
C LEU A 96 8.40 4.49 -21.05
N THR A 97 8.64 5.78 -21.26
CA THR A 97 9.55 6.55 -20.42
C THR A 97 9.01 6.69 -18.99
N VAL A 98 9.84 7.15 -18.07
CA VAL A 98 9.41 7.47 -16.68
C VAL A 98 8.26 8.46 -16.69
N LEU A 99 8.38 9.55 -17.43
CA LEU A 99 7.34 10.57 -17.53
C LEU A 99 6.04 9.99 -18.13
N ASP A 100 6.15 9.22 -19.21
CA ASP A 100 4.98 8.60 -19.85
C ASP A 100 4.30 7.58 -18.93
N ASN A 101 5.04 6.84 -18.11
CA ASN A 101 4.48 5.95 -17.09
C ASN A 101 3.62 6.71 -16.09
N VAL A 102 4.08 7.87 -15.64
CA VAL A 102 3.34 8.72 -14.68
C VAL A 102 2.12 9.34 -15.34
N MET A 103 2.25 9.83 -16.57
CA MET A 103 1.19 10.56 -17.28
C MET A 103 0.08 9.66 -17.84
N LEU A 104 0.35 8.37 -18.04
CA LEU A 104 -0.54 7.47 -18.80
C LEU A 104 -1.97 7.44 -18.24
N ALA A 105 -2.13 7.15 -16.95
CA ALA A 105 -3.45 7.03 -16.33
C ALA A 105 -4.19 8.38 -16.25
N PRO A 106 -3.57 9.50 -15.80
CA PRO A 106 -4.21 10.81 -15.85
C PRO A 106 -4.73 11.21 -17.23
N LEU A 107 -3.97 10.92 -18.31
CA LEU A 107 -4.37 11.23 -19.68
C LEU A 107 -5.46 10.30 -20.21
N LYS A 108 -5.28 8.98 -20.04
CA LYS A 108 -6.15 7.97 -20.68
C LYS A 108 -7.40 7.65 -19.90
N VAL A 109 -7.31 7.64 -18.56
CA VAL A 109 -8.40 7.24 -17.66
C VAL A 109 -9.13 8.47 -17.12
N ALA A 110 -8.40 9.44 -16.54
CA ALA A 110 -8.98 10.66 -16.00
C ALA A 110 -9.24 11.72 -17.08
N LYS A 111 -8.74 11.55 -18.32
CA LYS A 111 -8.92 12.44 -19.48
C LYS A 111 -8.54 13.91 -19.19
N ARG A 112 -7.52 14.11 -18.36
CA ARG A 112 -7.04 15.45 -17.99
C ARG A 112 -6.21 16.06 -19.11
N PRO A 113 -6.13 17.42 -19.19
CA PRO A 113 -5.33 18.12 -20.19
C PRO A 113 -3.84 17.77 -20.10
N LYS A 114 -3.21 17.56 -21.26
CA LYS A 114 -1.80 17.09 -21.32
C LYS A 114 -0.83 18.01 -20.62
N ASP A 115 -0.95 19.33 -20.84
CA ASP A 115 -0.01 20.33 -20.29
C ASP A 115 -0.09 20.40 -18.76
N GLU A 116 -1.30 20.23 -18.20
CA GLU A 116 -1.52 20.15 -16.75
C GLU A 116 -0.89 18.88 -16.17
N VAL A 117 -1.19 17.72 -16.78
CA VAL A 117 -0.67 16.42 -16.35
C VAL A 117 0.85 16.39 -16.42
N GLN A 118 1.45 16.96 -17.48
CA GLN A 118 2.90 16.98 -17.62
C GLN A 118 3.55 17.81 -16.51
N LYS A 119 3.07 19.03 -16.27
CA LYS A 119 3.60 19.89 -15.20
C LYS A 119 3.52 19.24 -13.83
N GLU A 120 2.40 18.59 -13.54
CA GLU A 120 2.24 17.87 -12.28
C GLU A 120 3.15 16.64 -12.19
N ALA A 121 3.24 15.84 -13.25
CA ALA A 121 4.13 14.67 -13.28
C ALA A 121 5.59 15.06 -13.09
N GLU A 122 6.05 16.15 -13.71
CA GLU A 122 7.39 16.70 -13.54
C GLU A 122 7.61 17.16 -12.08
N ALA A 123 6.66 17.87 -11.48
CA ALA A 123 6.73 18.29 -10.08
C ALA A 123 6.75 17.10 -9.10
N LEU A 124 5.96 16.06 -9.36
CA LEU A 124 5.99 14.84 -8.55
C LEU A 124 7.31 14.07 -8.69
N LEU A 125 7.89 14.01 -9.90
CA LEU A 125 9.21 13.40 -10.12
C LEU A 125 10.32 14.19 -9.45
N GLU A 126 10.24 15.52 -9.44
CA GLU A 126 11.18 16.38 -8.72
C GLU A 126 11.18 16.10 -7.21
N ARG A 127 10.02 15.95 -6.60
CA ARG A 127 9.87 15.62 -5.16
C ARG A 127 10.55 14.31 -4.75
N VAL A 128 10.72 13.38 -5.67
CA VAL A 128 11.41 12.10 -5.42
C VAL A 128 12.81 12.06 -6.04
N ASN A 129 13.36 13.22 -6.46
CA ASN A 129 14.68 13.39 -7.07
C ASN A 129 14.87 12.57 -8.36
N LEU A 130 13.83 12.48 -9.20
CA LEU A 130 13.84 11.71 -10.46
C LEU A 130 13.46 12.52 -11.70
N LEU A 131 13.35 13.86 -11.60
CA LEU A 131 13.04 14.70 -12.77
C LEU A 131 14.11 14.55 -13.87
N ASN A 132 15.38 14.43 -13.51
CA ASN A 132 16.48 14.17 -14.44
C ASN A 132 16.39 12.82 -15.18
N LYS A 133 15.55 11.90 -14.69
CA LYS A 133 15.25 10.59 -15.30
C LYS A 133 13.93 10.54 -16.06
N ALA A 134 13.24 11.67 -16.23
CA ALA A 134 11.92 11.74 -16.86
C ALA A 134 11.88 11.09 -18.26
N ARG A 135 12.96 11.18 -19.03
CA ARG A 135 13.11 10.61 -20.38
C ARG A 135 13.73 9.21 -20.40
N SER A 136 14.20 8.68 -19.27
CA SER A 136 14.78 7.33 -19.17
C SER A 136 13.67 6.27 -19.23
N TYR A 137 14.04 5.06 -19.62
CA TYR A 137 13.17 3.88 -19.57
C TYR A 137 13.38 3.10 -18.27
N PRO A 138 12.39 2.29 -17.82
CA PRO A 138 12.50 1.51 -16.58
C PRO A 138 13.77 0.65 -16.50
N ARG A 139 14.27 0.09 -17.61
CA ARG A 139 15.50 -0.70 -17.65
C ARG A 139 16.76 0.07 -17.25
N GLU A 140 16.72 1.40 -17.32
CA GLU A 140 17.84 2.30 -17.01
C GLU A 140 17.82 2.80 -15.56
N LEU A 141 16.86 2.31 -14.75
CA LEU A 141 16.67 2.71 -13.38
C LEU A 141 17.08 1.61 -12.39
N SER A 142 17.60 2.01 -11.23
CA SER A 142 17.76 1.11 -10.08
C SER A 142 16.41 0.65 -9.54
N GLY A 143 16.40 -0.39 -8.69
CA GLY A 143 15.18 -0.87 -8.03
C GLY A 143 14.45 0.21 -7.25
N GLY A 144 15.17 0.96 -6.40
CA GLY A 144 14.60 2.07 -5.62
C GLY A 144 14.08 3.21 -6.49
N GLN A 145 14.75 3.52 -7.60
CA GLN A 145 14.25 4.51 -8.57
C GLN A 145 12.94 4.04 -9.22
N LYS A 146 12.85 2.78 -9.65
CA LYS A 146 11.62 2.19 -10.19
C LYS A 146 10.48 2.27 -9.18
N GLN A 147 10.76 1.96 -7.91
CA GLN A 147 9.74 2.00 -6.85
C GLN A 147 9.24 3.42 -6.60
N ARG A 148 10.14 4.42 -6.56
CA ARG A 148 9.74 5.81 -6.44
C ARG A 148 8.91 6.29 -7.64
N VAL A 149 9.22 5.86 -8.86
CA VAL A 149 8.38 6.12 -10.04
C VAL A 149 7.00 5.47 -9.89
N ALA A 150 6.92 4.24 -9.38
CA ALA A 150 5.64 3.56 -9.15
C ALA A 150 4.78 4.31 -8.11
N ILE A 151 5.39 4.85 -7.05
CA ILE A 151 4.70 5.71 -6.07
C ILE A 151 4.18 6.99 -6.74
N VAL A 152 5.03 7.69 -7.50
CA VAL A 152 4.65 8.91 -8.23
C VAL A 152 3.52 8.64 -9.21
N ARG A 153 3.56 7.53 -9.94
CA ARG A 153 2.49 7.10 -10.85
C ARG A 153 1.15 6.92 -10.13
N ALA A 154 1.16 6.32 -8.93
CA ALA A 154 -0.05 6.17 -8.14
C ALA A 154 -0.57 7.54 -7.64
N LEU A 155 0.32 8.44 -7.21
CA LEU A 155 -0.02 9.79 -6.73
C LEU A 155 -0.63 10.68 -7.82
N ALA A 156 -0.20 10.52 -9.08
CA ALA A 156 -0.67 11.34 -10.21
C ALA A 156 -2.18 11.19 -10.50
N MET A 157 -2.82 10.14 -9.95
CA MET A 157 -4.27 9.93 -10.02
C MET A 157 -5.04 10.60 -8.88
N HIS A 158 -4.38 11.28 -7.92
CA HIS A 158 -4.98 11.89 -6.73
C HIS A 158 -5.86 10.93 -5.92
N PRO A 159 -5.36 9.74 -5.57
CA PRO A 159 -6.15 8.76 -4.86
C PRO A 159 -6.53 9.26 -3.46
N GLU A 160 -7.70 8.84 -2.99
CA GLU A 160 -8.18 9.07 -1.62
C GLU A 160 -7.44 8.20 -0.60
N ILE A 161 -7.00 7.01 -1.04
CA ILE A 161 -6.26 6.07 -0.22
C ILE A 161 -5.14 5.41 -1.05
N LEU A 162 -3.99 5.19 -0.44
CA LEU A 162 -2.84 4.52 -1.03
C LEU A 162 -2.60 3.17 -0.36
N LEU A 163 -2.47 2.12 -1.15
CA LEU A 163 -2.14 0.78 -0.71
C LEU A 163 -0.69 0.46 -1.12
N PHE A 164 0.13 0.04 -0.17
CA PHE A 164 1.53 -0.35 -0.39
C PHE A 164 1.72 -1.83 -0.06
N ASP A 165 2.07 -2.64 -1.06
CA ASP A 165 2.26 -4.09 -0.93
C ASP A 165 3.76 -4.44 -0.97
N GLU A 166 4.40 -4.54 0.21
CA GLU A 166 5.80 -4.95 0.41
C GLU A 166 6.80 -4.22 -0.53
N VAL A 167 6.66 -2.92 -0.65
CA VAL A 167 7.36 -2.09 -1.67
C VAL A 167 8.88 -2.05 -1.52
N THR A 168 9.45 -2.58 -0.44
CA THR A 168 10.89 -2.62 -0.18
C THR A 168 11.50 -4.01 -0.32
N ALA A 169 10.70 -5.08 -0.44
CA ALA A 169 11.16 -6.47 -0.34
C ALA A 169 12.19 -6.90 -1.41
N ALA A 170 12.27 -6.18 -2.54
CA ALA A 170 13.19 -6.48 -3.65
C ALA A 170 14.33 -5.45 -3.78
N LEU A 171 14.62 -4.66 -2.72
CA LEU A 171 15.56 -3.56 -2.75
C LEU A 171 16.78 -3.82 -1.85
N ASP A 172 17.92 -3.26 -2.27
CA ASP A 172 19.09 -3.17 -1.41
C ASP A 172 18.87 -2.19 -0.25
N PRO A 173 19.53 -2.36 0.92
CA PRO A 173 19.30 -1.55 2.12
C PRO A 173 19.36 -0.04 1.92
N GLU A 174 20.28 0.45 1.08
CA GLU A 174 20.41 1.89 0.78
C GLU A 174 19.17 2.40 0.03
N MET A 175 18.66 1.61 -0.94
CA MET A 175 17.48 1.95 -1.73
C MET A 175 16.19 1.85 -0.90
N VAL A 176 16.14 0.94 0.09
CA VAL A 176 15.03 0.81 1.05
C VAL A 176 14.80 2.15 1.73
N ARG A 177 15.84 2.79 2.25
CA ARG A 177 15.74 4.06 2.97
C ARG A 177 15.12 5.16 2.12
N GLU A 178 15.55 5.29 0.86
CA GLU A 178 15.02 6.31 -0.05
C GLU A 178 13.51 6.16 -0.32
N VAL A 179 13.03 4.92 -0.42
CA VAL A 179 11.59 4.62 -0.62
C VAL A 179 10.80 4.90 0.66
N LEU A 180 11.32 4.48 1.81
CA LEU A 180 10.67 4.70 3.10
C LEU A 180 10.57 6.20 3.46
N ASP A 181 11.57 7.00 3.12
CA ASP A 181 11.54 8.45 3.33
C ASP A 181 10.43 9.12 2.49
N VAL A 182 10.20 8.67 1.25
CA VAL A 182 9.04 9.13 0.45
C VAL A 182 7.73 8.79 1.13
N MET A 183 7.58 7.58 1.69
CA MET A 183 6.34 7.17 2.38
C MET A 183 6.14 7.96 3.68
N LEU A 184 7.19 8.25 4.44
CA LEU A 184 7.14 9.12 5.62
C LEU A 184 6.67 10.54 5.26
N ASP A 185 7.13 11.07 4.14
CA ASP A 185 6.70 12.40 3.68
C ASP A 185 5.23 12.41 3.27
N LEU A 186 4.72 11.33 2.68
CA LEU A 186 3.29 11.18 2.39
C LEU A 186 2.44 11.12 3.67
N ALA A 187 2.90 10.41 4.70
CA ALA A 187 2.24 10.37 6.01
C ALA A 187 2.17 11.76 6.65
N LYS A 188 3.29 12.50 6.66
CA LYS A 188 3.33 13.89 7.17
C LYS A 188 2.39 14.84 6.43
N GLN A 189 2.07 14.55 5.15
CA GLN A 189 1.09 15.32 4.36
C GLN A 189 -0.36 14.91 4.66
N GLY A 190 -0.60 13.99 5.59
CA GLY A 190 -1.94 13.52 5.95
C GLY A 190 -2.57 12.60 4.90
N ARG A 191 -1.76 11.89 4.10
CA ARG A 191 -2.29 10.91 3.15
C ARG A 191 -2.80 9.67 3.87
N THR A 192 -3.98 9.20 3.49
CA THR A 192 -4.54 7.94 4.00
C THR A 192 -3.81 6.77 3.37
N MET A 193 -3.27 5.86 4.17
CA MET A 193 -2.45 4.75 3.67
C MET A 193 -2.76 3.44 4.40
N ILE A 194 -2.71 2.32 3.64
CA ILE A 194 -2.59 0.97 4.19
C ILE A 194 -1.27 0.40 3.67
N ILE A 195 -0.40 -0.01 4.58
CA ILE A 195 0.96 -0.43 4.28
C ILE A 195 1.17 -1.86 4.75
N VAL A 196 1.55 -2.75 3.84
CA VAL A 196 2.07 -4.08 4.16
C VAL A 196 3.59 -4.01 4.08
N THR A 197 4.27 -4.34 5.17
CA THR A 197 5.74 -4.28 5.24
C THR A 197 6.32 -5.30 6.21
N HIS A 198 7.58 -5.67 5.99
CA HIS A 198 8.42 -6.42 6.92
C HIS A 198 9.43 -5.52 7.66
N GLU A 199 9.44 -4.21 7.37
CA GLU A 199 10.31 -3.22 8.00
C GLU A 199 9.71 -2.77 9.35
N MET A 200 9.97 -3.52 10.44
CA MET A 200 9.31 -3.30 11.74
C MET A 200 9.62 -1.94 12.35
N GLN A 201 10.86 -1.44 12.20
CA GLN A 201 11.24 -0.10 12.70
C GLN A 201 10.49 1.01 11.95
N PHE A 202 10.34 0.85 10.64
CA PHE A 202 9.55 1.76 9.84
C PHE A 202 8.06 1.69 10.19
N ALA A 203 7.51 0.47 10.32
CA ALA A 203 6.12 0.25 10.74
C ALA A 203 5.81 0.99 12.05
N ARG A 204 6.71 0.87 13.05
CA ARG A 204 6.60 1.59 14.33
C ARG A 204 6.62 3.10 14.17
N ALA A 205 7.42 3.62 13.25
CA ALA A 205 7.62 5.07 13.09
C ALA A 205 6.52 5.76 12.28
N ILE A 206 5.86 5.03 11.37
CA ILE A 206 4.89 5.63 10.43
C ILE A 206 3.43 5.37 10.80
N ALA A 207 3.14 4.27 11.52
CA ALA A 207 1.77 3.85 11.76
C ALA A 207 1.06 4.70 12.80
N ASP A 208 -0.22 5.01 12.55
CA ASP A 208 -1.17 5.42 13.58
C ASP A 208 -1.79 4.19 14.25
N ARG A 209 -1.90 3.08 13.50
CA ARG A 209 -2.46 1.82 13.97
C ARG A 209 -1.81 0.63 13.27
N VAL A 210 -1.59 -0.44 14.04
CA VAL A 210 -1.03 -1.70 13.55
C VAL A 210 -2.11 -2.77 13.60
N ILE A 211 -2.26 -3.51 12.51
CA ILE A 211 -3.08 -4.71 12.40
C ILE A 211 -2.15 -5.91 12.24
N PHE A 212 -2.20 -6.84 13.17
CA PHE A 212 -1.49 -8.10 13.10
C PHE A 212 -2.39 -9.17 12.51
N LEU A 213 -2.07 -9.59 11.28
CA LEU A 213 -2.78 -10.63 10.53
C LEU A 213 -2.02 -11.95 10.64
N ASP A 214 -2.70 -13.02 11.05
CA ASP A 214 -2.16 -14.38 11.08
C ASP A 214 -3.25 -15.41 10.84
N GLY A 215 -2.94 -16.47 10.07
CA GLY A 215 -3.92 -17.49 9.72
C GLY A 215 -5.18 -16.95 9.06
N GLY A 216 -5.07 -15.85 8.31
CA GLY A 216 -6.19 -15.20 7.63
C GLY A 216 -7.08 -14.33 8.52
N LYS A 217 -6.75 -14.16 9.80
CA LYS A 217 -7.55 -13.40 10.78
C LYS A 217 -6.77 -12.23 11.38
N ILE A 218 -7.49 -11.18 11.78
CA ILE A 218 -6.90 -10.14 12.63
C ILE A 218 -6.77 -10.72 14.04
N VAL A 219 -5.53 -10.95 14.46
CA VAL A 219 -5.21 -11.50 15.79
C VAL A 219 -5.08 -10.39 16.82
N GLU A 220 -4.53 -9.25 16.40
CA GLU A 220 -4.37 -8.08 17.26
C GLU A 220 -4.47 -6.80 16.44
N GLU A 221 -5.08 -5.78 17.03
CA GLU A 221 -5.16 -4.43 16.51
C GLU A 221 -4.88 -3.45 17.64
N SER A 222 -3.90 -2.56 17.47
CA SER A 222 -3.47 -1.64 18.52
C SER A 222 -2.66 -0.46 17.98
N THR A 223 -2.29 0.48 18.86
CA THR A 223 -1.32 1.52 18.53
C THR A 223 0.08 0.93 18.34
N PRO A 224 0.99 1.60 17.61
CA PRO A 224 2.35 1.10 17.42
C PRO A 224 3.06 0.80 18.75
N GLU A 225 2.97 1.69 19.72
CA GLU A 225 3.61 1.53 21.04
C GLU A 225 3.08 0.28 21.73
N ALA A 226 1.75 0.08 21.74
CA ALA A 226 1.14 -1.08 22.37
C ALA A 226 1.54 -2.38 21.67
N PHE A 227 1.57 -2.38 20.32
CA PHE A 227 1.93 -3.58 19.55
C PHE A 227 3.41 -3.98 19.71
N PHE A 228 4.32 -3.01 19.60
CA PHE A 228 5.75 -3.30 19.59
C PHE A 228 6.35 -3.48 21.00
N ASP A 229 5.83 -2.76 22.01
CA ASP A 229 6.39 -2.79 23.37
C ASP A 229 5.60 -3.73 24.30
N HIS A 230 4.28 -3.85 24.11
CA HIS A 230 3.38 -4.61 24.98
C HIS A 230 2.34 -5.42 24.19
N PRO A 231 2.78 -6.31 23.27
CA PRO A 231 1.86 -7.13 22.49
C PRO A 231 0.98 -7.99 23.40
N LYS A 232 -0.34 -7.94 23.16
CA LYS A 232 -1.35 -8.56 24.03
C LYS A 232 -1.44 -10.07 23.84
N THR A 233 -1.25 -10.53 22.58
CA THR A 233 -1.43 -11.93 22.24
C THR A 233 -0.09 -12.67 22.24
N GLU A 234 -0.07 -13.93 22.72
CA GLU A 234 1.12 -14.78 22.64
C GLU A 234 1.64 -14.92 21.21
N ARG A 235 0.73 -14.90 20.24
CA ARG A 235 1.07 -15.03 18.84
C ARG A 235 1.81 -13.80 18.29
N ALA A 236 1.40 -12.60 18.67
CA ALA A 236 2.11 -11.36 18.37
C ALA A 236 3.48 -11.31 19.04
N GLN A 237 3.56 -11.70 20.32
CA GLN A 237 4.84 -11.81 21.05
C GLN A 237 5.81 -12.75 20.32
N LYS A 238 5.35 -13.95 19.92
CA LYS A 238 6.16 -14.90 19.17
C LYS A 238 6.61 -14.36 17.81
N PHE A 239 5.73 -13.64 17.12
CA PHE A 239 6.05 -13.00 15.84
C PHE A 239 7.13 -11.93 16.01
N LEU A 240 6.98 -11.03 16.98
CA LEU A 240 7.93 -9.93 17.20
C LEU A 240 9.33 -10.43 17.65
N ARG A 241 9.40 -11.54 18.41
CA ARG A 241 10.68 -12.15 18.78
C ARG A 241 11.51 -12.59 17.57
N THR A 242 10.91 -12.84 16.42
CA THR A 242 11.66 -13.20 15.19
C THR A 242 12.50 -12.05 14.63
N PHE A 243 12.23 -10.81 15.06
CA PHE A 243 12.96 -9.60 14.65
C PHE A 243 13.95 -9.09 15.71
N THR A 244 13.96 -9.69 16.90
CA THR A 244 14.93 -9.38 17.96
C THR A 244 15.95 -10.51 18.04
N PHE A 245 17.23 -10.16 17.89
CA PHE A 245 18.33 -11.08 18.14
C PHE A 245 18.84 -10.85 19.57
N ASP A 246 18.81 -11.88 20.41
CA ASP A 246 19.51 -11.82 21.68
C ASP A 246 21.00 -11.70 21.41
N SER A 247 21.66 -10.71 22.03
CA SER A 247 23.11 -10.58 21.93
C SER A 247 23.76 -11.83 22.49
N VAL A 248 24.41 -12.63 21.64
CA VAL A 248 25.29 -13.71 22.07
C VAL A 248 26.51 -13.06 22.71
N LYS A 249 26.51 -12.95 24.05
CA LYS A 249 27.70 -12.69 24.86
C LYS A 249 28.15 -13.98 25.52
#